data_0ec6f969df86afd0f83872139132c3ec
#
_entry.id   0ec6f969df86afd0f83872139132c3ec
#
_cell.length_a   1.000
_cell.length_b   1.000
_cell.length_c   1.000
_cell.angle_alpha   90.00
_cell.angle_beta   90.00
_cell.angle_gamma   90.00
#
_symmetry.space_group_name_H-M   'P 1'
#
loop_
_entity.id
_entity.type
_entity.pdbx_description
1 polymer ?
#
loop_
_entity_poly.entity_id
_entity_poly.type
_entity_poly.pdbx_seq_one_letter_code
_entity_poly.pdbx_strand_id
1 'polypeptide(L)'
;MRVHKLTFAALAVVAGLSLTACQNDDAAGQSDQSAAAGEASANGGSGSSEDSQQGGGEESAGASADGQEAAGGGSDTGSGSGEHGKAGKCRTDELKFKAIDSTIDGDTNGTVAVELTNGGGRECSISGYAGVDLKTASGTLSAKRSGDPVVPGTLKDGESVAFGIQYPINDSGGSGVRVTGLVVTPPDETKSVTLDWPGAATLPVTDGTGSPVEVGPIGSAGQGG
;
A
#
# COMPACT_ATOMS: atom_id res chain seq x y z
N MET A 1 -49.40 -15.54 7.13
CA MET A 1 -48.52 -16.70 7.11
C MET A 1 -48.73 -17.46 5.81
N ARG A 2 -47.83 -17.32 4.86
CA ARG A 2 -47.80 -18.12 3.62
C ARG A 2 -46.44 -18.70 3.45
N VAL A 3 -46.32 -20.00 3.62
CA VAL A 3 -45.09 -20.80 3.51
C VAL A 3 -44.97 -21.21 2.04
N HIS A 4 -43.97 -20.70 1.33
CA HIS A 4 -43.61 -21.18 0.00
C HIS A 4 -42.58 -22.28 0.12
N LYS A 5 -42.97 -23.50 -0.22
CA LYS A 5 -42.09 -24.65 -0.37
C LYS A 5 -41.35 -24.51 -1.70
N LEU A 6 -40.05 -24.34 -1.66
CA LEU A 6 -39.19 -24.41 -2.83
C LEU A 6 -38.60 -25.82 -2.95
N THR A 7 -38.98 -26.48 -4.02
CA THR A 7 -38.49 -27.80 -4.46
C THR A 7 -37.10 -27.64 -5.08
N PHE A 8 -36.14 -28.38 -4.52
CA PHE A 8 -34.81 -28.50 -5.10
C PHE A 8 -34.84 -29.54 -6.23
N ALA A 9 -34.49 -29.11 -7.44
CA ALA A 9 -34.17 -30.00 -8.55
C ALA A 9 -32.65 -30.26 -8.56
N ALA A 10 -32.25 -31.49 -8.30
CA ALA A 10 -30.87 -31.94 -8.40
C ALA A 10 -30.55 -32.22 -9.88
N LEU A 11 -29.58 -31.54 -10.43
CA LEU A 11 -28.97 -31.82 -11.72
C LEU A 11 -27.55 -32.38 -11.48
N ALA A 12 -27.46 -33.71 -11.69
CA ALA A 12 -26.16 -34.40 -11.72
C ALA A 12 -25.56 -34.27 -13.12
N VAL A 13 -24.41 -33.64 -13.24
CA VAL A 13 -23.60 -33.66 -14.45
C VAL A 13 -22.32 -34.47 -14.17
N VAL A 14 -22.26 -35.61 -14.80
CA VAL A 14 -21.11 -36.47 -14.89
C VAL A 14 -20.28 -35.99 -16.08
N ALA A 15 -19.07 -35.50 -15.89
CA ALA A 15 -18.16 -35.20 -16.97
C ALA A 15 -16.82 -35.92 -16.73
N GLY A 16 -16.45 -36.70 -17.73
CA GLY A 16 -15.37 -37.66 -17.73
C GLY A 16 -13.98 -37.07 -17.69
N LEU A 17 -13.10 -37.84 -17.06
CA LEU A 17 -11.65 -37.71 -17.04
C LEU A 17 -11.05 -38.14 -18.37
N SER A 18 -10.29 -37.27 -19.00
CA SER A 18 -9.31 -37.62 -20.01
C SER A 18 -7.90 -37.29 -19.52
N LEU A 19 -7.21 -38.34 -19.05
CA LEU A 19 -5.78 -38.32 -18.79
C LEU A 19 -5.06 -38.46 -20.14
N THR A 20 -4.32 -37.45 -20.53
CA THR A 20 -3.26 -37.59 -21.55
C THR A 20 -1.92 -37.51 -20.83
N ALA A 21 -1.31 -38.69 -20.65
CA ALA A 21 0.07 -38.86 -20.28
C ALA A 21 0.94 -38.64 -21.54
N CYS A 22 1.83 -37.66 -21.51
CA CYS A 22 2.99 -37.64 -22.41
C CYS A 22 4.21 -37.98 -21.56
N GLN A 23 4.61 -39.26 -21.68
CA GLN A 23 5.96 -39.70 -21.38
C GLN A 23 6.84 -39.27 -22.56
N ASN A 24 7.93 -38.64 -22.25
CA ASN A 24 9.07 -38.54 -23.14
C ASN A 24 10.31 -39.00 -22.35
N ASP A 25 10.62 -40.29 -22.51
CA ASP A 25 11.93 -40.84 -22.26
C ASP A 25 12.82 -40.42 -23.43
N ASP A 26 14.03 -39.98 -23.14
CA ASP A 26 15.26 -40.38 -23.77
C ASP A 26 16.45 -39.55 -23.32
N ALA A 27 17.33 -40.27 -22.76
CA ALA A 27 18.72 -40.56 -23.06
C ALA A 27 19.78 -39.69 -22.39
N ALA A 28 20.45 -40.38 -21.54
CA ALA A 28 21.86 -40.41 -21.16
C ALA A 28 22.85 -39.53 -21.96
N GLY A 29 23.69 -38.82 -21.23
CA GLY A 29 24.91 -38.19 -21.72
C GLY A 29 25.83 -37.83 -20.56
N GLN A 30 26.66 -38.80 -20.14
CA GLN A 30 27.83 -38.64 -19.28
C GLN A 30 28.96 -37.94 -20.03
N SER A 31 29.64 -36.98 -19.38
CA SER A 31 31.07 -36.65 -19.57
C SER A 31 31.49 -35.67 -18.46
N ASP A 32 32.18 -36.15 -17.50
CA ASP A 32 33.58 -36.06 -17.14
C ASP A 32 34.29 -34.70 -17.22
N GLN A 33 34.82 -34.36 -16.02
CA GLN A 33 36.10 -33.74 -15.69
C GLN A 33 36.54 -32.43 -16.34
N SER A 34 36.78 -31.42 -15.52
CA SER A 34 38.16 -31.03 -15.20
C SER A 34 38.21 -29.87 -14.20
N ALA A 35 38.99 -30.13 -13.19
CA ALA A 35 39.50 -29.13 -12.25
C ALA A 35 40.56 -28.26 -12.91
N ALA A 36 40.56 -26.97 -12.58
CA ALA A 36 41.77 -26.14 -12.62
C ALA A 36 41.69 -25.01 -11.61
N ALA A 37 42.57 -25.06 -10.66
CA ALA A 37 42.94 -24.00 -9.75
C ALA A 37 43.72 -22.89 -10.46
N GLY A 38 43.64 -21.67 -9.95
CA GLY A 38 44.41 -20.49 -10.36
C GLY A 38 44.12 -19.36 -9.40
N GLU A 39 44.84 -19.27 -8.43
CA GLU A 39 45.77 -18.41 -7.74
C GLU A 39 45.61 -16.90 -8.04
N ALA A 40 45.47 -16.23 -6.93
CA ALA A 40 46.00 -14.94 -6.44
C ALA A 40 46.54 -13.90 -7.44
N SER A 41 46.08 -12.67 -7.24
CA SER A 41 46.96 -11.51 -7.25
C SER A 41 46.34 -10.39 -6.42
N ALA A 42 47.05 -10.10 -5.34
CA ALA A 42 46.98 -8.90 -4.55
C ALA A 42 47.69 -7.75 -5.29
N ASN A 43 47.13 -6.57 -5.22
CA ASN A 43 47.87 -5.29 -5.30
C ASN A 43 46.90 -4.21 -4.80
N GLY A 44 47.05 -3.49 -3.72
CA GLY A 44 48.20 -2.76 -3.28
C GLY A 44 48.15 -1.34 -3.86
N GLY A 45 47.56 -0.37 -3.12
CA GLY A 45 47.53 1.01 -3.54
C GLY A 45 47.01 1.94 -2.45
N SER A 46 47.84 2.23 -1.48
CA SER A 46 47.75 3.39 -0.57
C SER A 46 47.84 4.71 -1.35
N GLY A 47 47.04 5.69 -0.92
CA GLY A 47 47.18 7.08 -1.36
C GLY A 47 46.50 8.01 -0.37
N SER A 48 47.18 8.34 0.69
CA SER A 48 46.93 9.48 1.56
C SER A 48 47.22 10.77 0.79
N SER A 49 46.44 11.79 0.99
CA SER A 49 46.89 13.20 1.04
C SER A 49 45.83 14.02 1.74
N GLU A 50 46.18 14.43 2.88
CA GLU A 50 45.92 15.63 3.64
C GLU A 50 46.10 16.88 2.79
N ASP A 51 45.41 17.91 3.08
CA ASP A 51 45.82 19.27 3.49
C ASP A 51 44.61 20.22 3.29
N SER A 52 44.06 20.76 4.34
CA SER A 52 44.32 22.02 5.01
C SER A 52 43.81 23.30 4.33
N GLN A 53 43.27 24.12 5.22
CA GLN A 53 43.13 25.59 5.29
C GLN A 53 41.82 26.19 4.82
N GLN A 54 40.96 26.70 5.72
CA GLN A 54 41.07 27.82 6.65
C GLN A 54 41.03 29.21 5.95
N GLY A 55 40.02 29.98 6.30
CA GLY A 55 39.79 31.40 6.07
C GLY A 55 38.29 31.67 6.07
N GLY A 56 37.67 32.36 6.95
CA GLY A 56 38.02 33.48 7.79
C GLY A 56 37.28 34.72 7.39
N GLY A 57 36.49 35.28 8.31
CA GLY A 57 36.08 36.68 8.33
C GLY A 57 34.71 36.96 7.59
N GLU A 58 33.81 37.79 7.99
CA GLU A 58 33.70 38.73 9.10
C GLU A 58 32.23 39.10 9.28
N GLU A 59 31.92 39.47 10.46
CA GLU A 59 30.74 40.13 10.96
C GLU A 59 30.31 41.33 10.09
N SER A 60 29.01 41.55 10.01
CA SER A 60 28.48 42.90 10.07
C SER A 60 27.11 42.91 10.76
N ALA A 61 27.15 43.45 11.92
CA ALA A 61 26.00 43.87 12.69
C ALA A 61 25.37 45.12 12.06
N GLY A 62 24.06 45.20 12.10
CA GLY A 62 23.33 46.42 11.70
C GLY A 62 21.93 46.38 12.26
N ALA A 63 21.78 47.06 13.32
CA ALA A 63 20.74 47.32 14.26
C ALA A 63 19.59 48.16 13.70
N SER A 64 18.40 47.94 14.36
CA SER A 64 17.39 48.93 14.73
C SER A 64 16.55 49.55 13.59
N ALA A 65 15.27 49.70 13.66
CA ALA A 65 14.37 50.16 14.70
C ALA A 65 12.92 50.18 14.16
N ASP A 66 12.01 50.01 15.08
CA ASP A 66 10.74 50.72 15.24
C ASP A 66 9.72 50.91 14.10
N GLY A 67 8.51 50.48 14.44
CA GLY A 67 7.40 51.35 14.14
C GLY A 67 6.13 50.70 13.66
N GLN A 68 5.20 50.58 14.58
CA GLN A 68 3.79 50.95 14.41
C GLN A 68 2.78 49.89 14.03
N GLU A 69 1.96 49.62 15.00
CA GLU A 69 0.62 49.04 14.94
C GLU A 69 -0.27 49.67 13.87
N ALA A 70 -0.98 48.82 13.14
CA ALA A 70 -2.27 49.20 12.61
C ALA A 70 -3.18 47.98 12.58
N ALA A 71 -4.14 47.99 13.49
CA ALA A 71 -5.31 47.14 13.44
C ALA A 71 -6.09 47.38 12.16
N GLY A 72 -6.35 46.30 11.41
CA GLY A 72 -7.20 46.29 10.24
C GLY A 72 -7.92 44.97 10.17
N GLY A 73 -9.11 44.90 10.78
CA GLY A 73 -10.04 43.80 10.58
C GLY A 73 -10.45 43.76 9.09
N GLY A 74 -10.10 42.67 8.44
CA GLY A 74 -10.59 42.28 7.12
C GLY A 74 -11.28 40.96 7.26
N SER A 75 -12.57 40.95 7.47
CA SER A 75 -13.43 39.80 7.22
C SER A 75 -13.44 39.59 5.71
N ASP A 76 -12.52 38.78 5.21
CA ASP A 76 -12.62 38.23 3.87
C ASP A 76 -13.65 37.10 3.87
N THR A 77 -14.90 37.48 3.78
CA THR A 77 -15.93 36.66 3.15
C THR A 77 -15.58 36.56 1.67
N GLY A 78 -14.60 35.75 1.36
CA GLY A 78 -14.30 35.33 0.00
C GLY A 78 -15.45 34.48 -0.53
N SER A 79 -16.45 35.17 -1.04
CA SER A 79 -17.45 34.61 -1.95
C SER A 79 -16.70 34.20 -3.22
N GLY A 80 -16.08 33.05 -3.18
CA GLY A 80 -15.48 32.40 -4.35
C GLY A 80 -16.58 31.97 -5.27
N SER A 81 -16.78 32.78 -6.29
CA SER A 81 -17.60 32.50 -7.48
C SER A 81 -17.25 31.11 -8.00
N GLY A 82 -18.29 30.27 -8.16
CA GLY A 82 -18.18 28.88 -8.57
C GLY A 82 -17.40 28.69 -9.86
N GLU A 83 -16.30 28.00 -9.76
CA GLU A 83 -15.82 27.18 -10.86
C GLU A 83 -16.69 25.92 -10.92
N HIS A 84 -17.74 26.01 -11.71
CA HIS A 84 -18.48 24.86 -12.17
C HIS A 84 -17.55 23.98 -13.01
N GLY A 85 -16.96 22.90 -12.44
CA GLY A 85 -16.27 21.96 -13.32
C GLY A 85 -15.47 20.83 -12.71
N LYS A 86 -15.01 20.91 -11.47
CA LYS A 86 -14.27 19.78 -10.87
C LYS A 86 -14.65 19.60 -9.41
N ALA A 87 -15.09 18.39 -9.06
CA ALA A 87 -15.26 18.00 -7.67
C ALA A 87 -13.94 18.21 -6.93
N GLY A 88 -13.97 18.90 -5.81
CA GLY A 88 -12.79 19.04 -4.94
C GLY A 88 -12.30 17.67 -4.48
N LYS A 89 -11.04 17.57 -4.07
CA LYS A 89 -10.50 16.30 -3.55
C LYS A 89 -11.23 15.85 -2.29
N CYS A 90 -11.35 14.53 -2.12
CA CYS A 90 -11.84 13.94 -0.88
C CYS A 90 -10.84 14.21 0.25
N ARG A 91 -11.34 14.60 1.41
CA ARG A 91 -10.52 14.94 2.58
C ARG A 91 -10.64 13.84 3.62
N THR A 92 -9.57 13.56 4.33
CA THR A 92 -9.54 12.53 5.37
C THR A 92 -10.67 12.69 6.39
N ASP A 93 -11.00 13.94 6.79
CA ASP A 93 -12.05 14.25 7.76
C ASP A 93 -13.47 14.00 7.24
N GLU A 94 -13.63 13.93 5.94
CA GLU A 94 -14.89 13.69 5.25
C GLU A 94 -15.09 12.21 4.89
N LEU A 95 -14.05 11.39 5.07
CA LEU A 95 -14.09 9.97 4.74
C LEU A 95 -14.30 9.11 6.00
N LYS A 96 -15.13 8.10 5.88
CA LYS A 96 -15.24 7.01 6.85
C LYS A 96 -14.44 5.82 6.34
N PHE A 97 -13.70 5.17 7.23
CA PHE A 97 -12.80 4.08 6.90
C PHE A 97 -13.27 2.79 7.52
N LYS A 98 -13.19 1.70 6.75
CA LYS A 98 -13.45 0.34 7.23
C LYS A 98 -12.45 -0.60 6.60
N ALA A 99 -11.76 -1.40 7.41
CA ALA A 99 -10.90 -2.48 6.95
C ALA A 99 -11.61 -3.81 7.13
N ILE A 100 -11.54 -4.67 6.12
CA ILE A 100 -12.26 -5.96 6.06
C ILE A 100 -11.28 -7.02 5.57
N ASP A 101 -11.24 -8.18 6.22
CA ASP A 101 -10.54 -9.33 5.67
C ASP A 101 -11.31 -9.84 4.44
N SER A 102 -10.65 -9.84 3.32
CA SER A 102 -11.17 -10.26 2.01
C SER A 102 -10.32 -11.39 1.42
N THR A 103 -9.60 -12.10 2.29
CA THR A 103 -8.79 -13.25 1.91
C THR A 103 -9.68 -14.36 1.35
N ILE A 104 -9.31 -14.90 0.20
CA ILE A 104 -10.00 -16.03 -0.42
C ILE A 104 -9.35 -17.31 0.10
N ASP A 105 -10.17 -18.27 0.52
CA ASP A 105 -9.68 -19.55 1.01
C ASP A 105 -8.87 -20.29 -0.06
N GLY A 106 -7.67 -20.67 0.28
CA GLY A 106 -6.74 -21.37 -0.61
C GLY A 106 -5.74 -20.45 -1.33
N ASP A 107 -5.86 -19.13 -1.20
CA ASP A 107 -4.85 -18.23 -1.70
C ASP A 107 -3.57 -18.28 -0.85
N THR A 108 -2.43 -18.09 -1.51
CA THR A 108 -1.11 -18.00 -0.85
C THR A 108 -0.87 -16.64 -0.20
N ASN A 109 -1.61 -15.62 -0.61
CA ASN A 109 -1.58 -14.29 -0.08
C ASN A 109 -2.93 -13.94 0.56
N GLY A 110 -2.87 -13.27 1.69
CA GLY A 110 -4.04 -12.65 2.28
C GLY A 110 -4.35 -11.30 1.65
N THR A 111 -5.61 -10.91 1.69
CA THR A 111 -6.09 -9.63 1.19
C THR A 111 -6.93 -8.93 2.25
N VAL A 112 -6.59 -7.68 2.54
CA VAL A 112 -7.44 -6.77 3.31
C VAL A 112 -7.98 -5.71 2.37
N ALA A 113 -9.30 -5.58 2.29
CA ALA A 113 -9.96 -4.48 1.61
C ALA A 113 -10.14 -3.31 2.58
N VAL A 114 -9.78 -2.10 2.15
CA VAL A 114 -10.07 -0.87 2.88
C VAL A 114 -11.10 -0.08 2.10
N GLU A 115 -12.28 0.07 2.69
CA GLU A 115 -13.39 0.84 2.17
C GLU A 115 -13.33 2.27 2.68
N LEU A 116 -13.51 3.22 1.78
CA LEU A 116 -13.59 4.65 2.00
C LEU A 116 -14.97 5.13 1.60
N THR A 117 -15.78 5.58 2.56
CA THR A 117 -17.12 6.14 2.29
C THR A 117 -17.07 7.65 2.42
N ASN A 118 -17.50 8.36 1.40
CA ASN A 118 -17.65 9.82 1.47
C ASN A 118 -18.82 10.19 2.38
N GLY A 119 -18.56 10.93 3.44
CA GLY A 119 -19.57 11.46 4.37
C GLY A 119 -19.49 12.97 4.50
N GLY A 120 -18.88 13.66 3.52
CA GLY A 120 -18.64 15.10 3.54
C GLY A 120 -19.80 15.97 3.08
N GLY A 121 -20.95 15.38 2.71
CA GLY A 121 -22.11 16.14 2.25
C GLY A 121 -21.95 16.75 0.85
N ARG A 122 -20.87 16.42 0.14
CA ARG A 122 -20.55 16.94 -1.20
C ARG A 122 -19.88 15.86 -2.04
N GLU A 123 -19.95 16.00 -3.33
CA GLU A 123 -19.15 15.18 -4.25
C GLU A 123 -17.66 15.52 -4.12
N CYS A 124 -16.80 14.49 -4.13
CA CYS A 124 -15.35 14.67 -4.11
C CYS A 124 -14.65 13.71 -5.06
N SER A 125 -13.47 14.10 -5.55
CA SER A 125 -12.62 13.28 -6.41
C SER A 125 -11.55 12.56 -5.60
N ILE A 126 -11.28 11.28 -5.94
CA ILE A 126 -10.24 10.48 -5.33
C ILE A 126 -9.55 9.63 -6.40
N SER A 127 -8.21 9.54 -6.33
CA SER A 127 -7.43 8.82 -7.32
C SER A 127 -6.03 8.55 -6.78
N GLY A 128 -5.40 7.49 -7.22
CA GLY A 128 -4.03 7.16 -6.82
C GLY A 128 -3.95 6.03 -5.82
N TYR A 129 -2.89 6.03 -5.04
CA TYR A 129 -2.62 5.04 -4.01
C TYR A 129 -2.72 5.68 -2.62
N ALA A 130 -3.38 5.01 -1.70
CA ALA A 130 -3.28 5.35 -0.30
C ALA A 130 -1.87 5.04 0.22
N GLY A 131 -1.38 5.84 1.17
CA GLY A 131 -0.28 5.44 2.03
C GLY A 131 -0.78 4.40 3.02
N VAL A 132 -0.07 3.28 3.15
CA VAL A 132 -0.44 2.17 4.03
C VAL A 132 0.76 1.75 4.84
N ASP A 133 0.60 1.75 6.16
CA ASP A 133 1.60 1.28 7.11
C ASP A 133 0.97 0.26 8.07
N LEU A 134 1.57 -0.90 8.19
CA LEU A 134 1.22 -1.89 9.20
C LEU A 134 2.04 -1.62 10.47
N LYS A 135 1.35 -1.46 11.58
CA LYS A 135 2.00 -1.46 12.90
C LYS A 135 2.28 -2.90 13.28
N THR A 136 3.53 -3.21 13.58
CA THR A 136 3.94 -4.56 13.99
C THR A 136 4.66 -4.54 15.33
N ALA A 137 4.84 -5.72 15.93
CA ALA A 137 5.63 -5.87 17.14
C ALA A 137 7.12 -5.51 16.94
N SER A 138 7.59 -5.50 15.68
CA SER A 138 8.97 -5.18 15.31
C SER A 138 9.15 -3.76 14.76
N GLY A 139 8.08 -2.96 14.71
CA GLY A 139 8.09 -1.60 14.16
C GLY A 139 7.03 -1.41 13.06
N THR A 140 7.20 -0.36 12.29
CA THR A 140 6.29 -0.02 11.19
C THR A 140 6.78 -0.63 9.89
N LEU A 141 5.86 -1.24 9.14
CA LEU A 141 6.10 -1.83 7.83
C LEU A 141 5.25 -1.10 6.79
N SER A 142 5.88 -0.30 5.94
CA SER A 142 5.18 0.43 4.88
C SER A 142 4.91 -0.48 3.68
N ALA A 143 3.69 -0.45 3.16
CA ALA A 143 3.32 -1.19 1.96
C ALA A 143 3.94 -0.55 0.70
N LYS A 144 4.31 -1.38 -0.27
CA LYS A 144 4.71 -0.95 -1.61
C LYS A 144 3.47 -0.77 -2.48
N ARG A 145 3.54 0.13 -3.45
CA ARG A 145 2.50 0.24 -4.49
C ARG A 145 2.64 -0.93 -5.45
N SER A 146 1.51 -1.55 -5.83
CA SER A 146 1.49 -2.68 -6.77
C SER A 146 1.97 -2.30 -8.19
N GLY A 147 1.88 -1.03 -8.55
CA GLY A 147 2.22 -0.55 -9.89
C GLY A 147 1.07 -0.63 -10.89
N ASP A 148 -0.12 -1.05 -10.45
CA ASP A 148 -1.30 -1.11 -11.31
C ASP A 148 -1.75 0.28 -11.78
N PRO A 149 -2.43 0.36 -12.93
CA PRO A 149 -2.93 1.62 -13.46
C PRO A 149 -3.90 2.31 -12.49
N VAL A 150 -3.73 3.62 -12.34
CA VAL A 150 -4.62 4.45 -11.54
C VAL A 150 -5.80 4.92 -12.39
N VAL A 151 -7.02 4.70 -11.88
CA VAL A 151 -8.25 5.20 -12.50
C VAL A 151 -8.82 6.31 -11.63
N PRO A 152 -9.00 7.52 -12.15
CA PRO A 152 -9.66 8.59 -11.42
C PRO A 152 -11.11 8.23 -11.08
N GLY A 153 -11.51 8.50 -9.85
CA GLY A 153 -12.88 8.26 -9.37
C GLY A 153 -13.47 9.52 -8.75
N THR A 154 -14.79 9.54 -8.68
CA THR A 154 -15.58 10.56 -8.01
C THR A 154 -16.55 9.86 -7.07
N LEU A 155 -16.64 10.32 -5.84
CA LEU A 155 -17.55 9.80 -4.82
C LEU A 155 -18.60 10.84 -4.50
N LYS A 156 -19.86 10.52 -4.71
CA LYS A 156 -20.99 11.28 -4.17
C LYS A 156 -21.07 11.09 -2.66
N ASP A 157 -21.80 11.96 -1.99
CA ASP A 157 -22.07 11.76 -0.57
C ASP A 157 -22.75 10.41 -0.31
N GLY A 158 -22.19 9.65 0.65
CA GLY A 158 -22.60 8.28 0.98
C GLY A 158 -22.04 7.20 0.06
N GLU A 159 -21.36 7.54 -1.03
CA GLU A 159 -20.76 6.56 -1.95
C GLU A 159 -19.41 6.06 -1.41
N SER A 160 -19.10 4.79 -1.68
CA SER A 160 -17.89 4.13 -1.22
C SER A 160 -17.02 3.68 -2.38
N VAL A 161 -15.71 3.60 -2.10
CA VAL A 161 -14.72 2.95 -2.95
C VAL A 161 -13.79 2.14 -2.07
N ALA A 162 -13.22 1.05 -2.59
CA ALA A 162 -12.30 0.24 -1.83
C ALA A 162 -10.98 0.02 -2.59
N PHE A 163 -9.90 -0.22 -1.83
CA PHE A 163 -8.62 -0.67 -2.37
C PHE A 163 -8.11 -1.87 -1.58
N GLY A 164 -7.30 -2.70 -2.24
CA GLY A 164 -6.76 -3.93 -1.67
C GLY A 164 -5.37 -3.72 -1.08
N ILE A 165 -5.10 -4.42 0.02
CA ILE A 165 -3.78 -4.60 0.61
C ILE A 165 -3.49 -6.09 0.57
N GLN A 166 -2.47 -6.50 -0.19
CA GLN A 166 -2.02 -7.88 -0.28
C GLN A 166 -0.84 -8.11 0.65
N TYR A 167 -0.82 -9.25 1.32
CA TYR A 167 0.24 -9.62 2.25
C TYR A 167 0.47 -11.13 2.24
N PRO A 168 1.70 -11.62 2.48
CA PRO A 168 1.97 -13.04 2.54
C PRO A 168 1.37 -13.64 3.81
N ILE A 169 0.73 -14.80 3.67
CA ILE A 169 0.22 -15.58 4.81
C ILE A 169 1.38 -16.34 5.44
N ASN A 170 1.45 -16.33 6.78
CA ASN A 170 2.42 -17.12 7.52
C ASN A 170 1.85 -18.53 7.78
N ASP A 171 2.06 -19.42 6.83
CA ASP A 171 1.64 -20.84 6.87
C ASP A 171 2.76 -21.79 7.34
N SER A 172 3.94 -21.25 7.62
CA SER A 172 5.12 -22.04 8.04
C SER A 172 4.95 -22.74 9.40
N GLY A 173 3.91 -22.43 10.16
CA GLY A 173 3.73 -22.90 11.53
C GLY A 173 4.76 -22.35 12.53
N GLY A 174 5.67 -21.51 12.06
CA GLY A 174 6.71 -20.85 12.85
C GLY A 174 6.30 -19.51 13.43
N SER A 175 7.24 -18.90 14.14
CA SER A 175 7.06 -17.54 14.65
C SER A 175 6.96 -16.55 13.50
N GLY A 176 5.99 -15.64 13.58
CA GLY A 176 5.82 -14.54 12.63
C GLY A 176 5.96 -13.19 13.31
N VAL A 177 5.95 -12.15 12.51
CA VAL A 177 5.88 -10.77 12.98
C VAL A 177 4.41 -10.42 13.22
N ARG A 178 4.04 -10.16 14.49
CA ARG A 178 2.65 -9.83 14.85
C ARG A 178 2.27 -8.46 14.30
N VAL A 179 1.13 -8.40 13.62
CA VAL A 179 0.49 -7.14 13.19
C VAL A 179 -0.45 -6.66 14.30
N THR A 180 -0.35 -5.39 14.66
CA THR A 180 -1.09 -4.79 15.78
C THR A 180 -2.01 -3.65 15.34
N GLY A 181 -1.95 -3.24 14.08
CA GLY A 181 -2.80 -2.18 13.54
C GLY A 181 -2.44 -1.80 12.12
N LEU A 182 -3.30 -1.00 11.53
CA LEU A 182 -3.21 -0.49 10.18
C LEU A 182 -3.31 1.03 10.21
N VAL A 183 -2.42 1.72 9.52
CA VAL A 183 -2.47 3.18 9.32
C VAL A 183 -2.70 3.45 7.85
N VAL A 184 -3.71 4.25 7.54
CA VAL A 184 -4.10 4.61 6.18
C VAL A 184 -4.08 6.11 6.00
N THR A 185 -3.40 6.56 4.95
CA THR A 185 -3.39 7.97 4.50
C THR A 185 -4.00 8.03 3.10
N PRO A 186 -5.15 8.67 2.90
CA PRO A 186 -5.75 8.80 1.57
C PRO A 186 -4.80 9.46 0.56
N PRO A 187 -5.00 9.22 -0.75
CA PRO A 187 -4.24 9.93 -1.77
C PRO A 187 -4.37 11.45 -1.62
N ASP A 188 -3.28 12.16 -1.84
CA ASP A 188 -3.17 13.62 -1.77
C ASP A 188 -3.45 14.23 -0.38
N GLU A 189 -3.58 13.40 0.66
CA GLU A 189 -3.77 13.83 2.04
C GLU A 189 -2.51 13.59 2.88
N THR A 190 -2.38 14.32 3.98
CA THR A 190 -1.29 14.16 4.95
C THR A 190 -1.77 13.59 6.28
N LYS A 191 -3.09 13.60 6.49
CA LYS A 191 -3.72 13.08 7.70
C LYS A 191 -4.00 11.60 7.55
N SER A 192 -3.55 10.83 8.52
CA SER A 192 -3.73 9.38 8.56
C SER A 192 -4.83 8.97 9.54
N VAL A 193 -5.43 7.82 9.30
CA VAL A 193 -6.39 7.15 10.19
C VAL A 193 -5.79 5.82 10.64
N THR A 194 -5.92 5.51 11.93
CA THR A 194 -5.52 4.20 12.47
C THR A 194 -6.76 3.31 12.56
N LEU A 195 -6.63 2.10 12.04
CA LEU A 195 -7.66 1.05 12.04
C LEU A 195 -7.11 -0.20 12.71
N ASP A 196 -8.01 -1.05 13.18
CA ASP A 196 -7.66 -2.41 13.55
C ASP A 196 -7.27 -3.20 12.29
N TRP A 197 -6.33 -4.14 12.46
CA TRP A 197 -5.91 -5.04 11.40
C TRP A 197 -6.84 -6.26 11.38
N PRO A 198 -7.64 -6.48 10.31
CA PRO A 198 -8.57 -7.60 10.25
C PRO A 198 -7.97 -8.88 9.65
N GLY A 199 -6.80 -8.78 9.01
CA GLY A 199 -6.13 -9.92 8.35
C GLY A 199 -5.43 -10.86 9.31
N ALA A 200 -4.57 -11.73 8.78
CA ALA A 200 -3.80 -12.69 9.58
C ALA A 200 -2.99 -12.02 10.69
N ALA A 201 -3.00 -12.61 11.87
CA ALA A 201 -2.38 -12.03 13.08
C ALA A 201 -0.85 -11.86 12.96
N THR A 202 -0.21 -12.66 12.09
CA THR A 202 1.24 -12.65 11.90
C THR A 202 1.61 -12.72 10.43
N LEU A 203 2.65 -11.97 10.05
CA LEU A 203 3.32 -12.08 8.76
C LEU A 203 4.53 -13.01 8.89
N PRO A 204 4.98 -13.68 7.81
CA PRO A 204 6.22 -14.42 7.85
C PRO A 204 7.39 -13.48 8.15
N VAL A 205 8.41 -14.03 8.83
CA VAL A 205 9.68 -13.31 8.99
C VAL A 205 10.40 -13.33 7.65
N THR A 206 10.73 -12.16 7.15
CA THR A 206 11.53 -12.00 5.94
C THR A 206 12.87 -11.38 6.30
N ASP A 207 13.95 -11.95 5.79
CA ASP A 207 15.31 -11.40 5.86
C ASP A 207 15.62 -10.51 4.65
N GLY A 208 14.62 -10.31 3.80
CA GLY A 208 14.75 -9.55 2.57
C GLY A 208 14.66 -8.03 2.75
N THR A 209 15.27 -7.33 1.82
CA THR A 209 15.14 -5.87 1.69
C THR A 209 13.81 -5.53 1.05
N GLY A 210 12.97 -4.84 1.78
CA GLY A 210 11.71 -4.29 1.29
C GLY A 210 10.46 -4.89 1.95
N SER A 211 9.33 -4.24 1.71
CA SER A 211 8.06 -4.71 2.25
C SER A 211 7.50 -5.87 1.43
N PRO A 212 7.07 -6.96 2.08
CA PRO A 212 6.31 -8.02 1.42
C PRO A 212 4.84 -7.64 1.24
N VAL A 213 4.41 -6.48 1.75
CA VAL A 213 3.03 -5.99 1.70
C VAL A 213 2.88 -5.01 0.54
N GLU A 214 1.84 -5.19 -0.24
CA GLU A 214 1.54 -4.35 -1.40
C GLU A 214 0.16 -3.72 -1.28
N VAL A 215 0.03 -2.48 -1.75
CA VAL A 215 -1.23 -1.75 -1.81
C VAL A 215 -1.60 -1.47 -3.27
N GLY A 216 -2.83 -1.80 -3.62
CA GLY A 216 -3.42 -1.47 -4.92
C GLY A 216 -3.92 -0.02 -4.98
N PRO A 217 -4.20 0.50 -6.18
CA PRO A 217 -4.79 1.83 -6.34
C PRO A 217 -6.22 1.87 -5.78
N ILE A 218 -6.73 3.08 -5.56
CA ILE A 218 -8.15 3.29 -5.23
C ILE A 218 -9.02 2.64 -6.31
N GLY A 219 -9.98 1.81 -5.89
CA GLY A 219 -10.84 1.02 -6.77
C GLY A 219 -10.31 -0.39 -7.09
N SER A 220 -9.13 -0.78 -6.59
CA SER A 220 -8.54 -2.10 -6.87
C SER A 220 -9.22 -3.26 -6.14
N ALA A 221 -9.77 -3.03 -4.95
CA ALA A 221 -10.66 -4.02 -4.34
C ALA A 221 -12.03 -3.84 -4.99
N GLY A 222 -12.44 -4.83 -5.78
CA GLY A 222 -13.69 -4.76 -6.54
C GLY A 222 -14.85 -4.32 -5.66
N GLN A 223 -15.68 -3.46 -6.19
CA GLN A 223 -16.99 -3.15 -5.64
C GLN A 223 -17.75 -4.46 -5.63
N GLY A 224 -17.78 -5.14 -4.49
CA GLY A 224 -18.73 -6.23 -4.29
C GLY A 224 -20.13 -5.64 -4.42
N GLY A 225 -20.73 -5.81 -5.58
CA GLY A 225 -22.11 -5.42 -5.84
C GLY A 225 -23.09 -6.40 -5.23
#